data_0321c6f8604479f9635ffeb6d152964f
#
_entry.id   0321c6f8604479f9635ffeb6d152964f
#
_cell.length_a   1.000
_cell.length_b   1.000
_cell.length_c   1.000
_cell.angle_alpha   90.00
_cell.angle_beta   90.00
_cell.angle_gamma   90.00
#
_symmetry.space_group_name_H-M   'P 1'
#
loop_
_entity.id
_entity.type
_entity.pdbx_description
1 polymer ?
#
loop_
_entity_poly.entity_id
_entity_poly.type
_entity_poly.pdbx_seq_one_letter_code
_entity_poly.pdbx_strand_id
1 'polypeptide(L)'
;MLASNIQHLRHTLRLPLGIAGVLLSVGAFGMLAAHARSFSLKRDTAVMIGTTLPDLRATVALLAANRQAEQFFAKNALAAREEQASVYILPAGPATARTVDVLQTIATVLKQALGEDGALQDLTFENEAKNRGEFKTIGAQIVLRGSFRFAATFLSVLSFSGDMMIRDALSDEATTAFLKKINASAPLSLKAAEDFLYADLLDYAAEPDRIEQEMLQDLPLNAQAEVRSFVLQSGLAAVRSALSEIAPALKKERVWPLPFVTVDALKRNGDTWTVQLTFYRR
;
A
#
# COMPACT_ATOMS: atom_id res chain seq x y z
N MET A 1 61.90 -60.58 23.76
CA MET A 1 60.45 -60.81 23.90
C MET A 1 59.62 -59.51 23.92
N LEU A 2 60.09 -58.36 24.34
CA LEU A 2 59.29 -57.09 24.37
C LEU A 2 59.01 -56.48 22.98
N ALA A 3 59.93 -56.61 22.00
CA ALA A 3 59.76 -56.00 20.67
C ALA A 3 58.67 -56.67 19.81
N SER A 4 58.42 -57.98 19.97
CA SER A 4 57.40 -58.72 19.22
C SER A 4 55.98 -58.36 19.69
N ASN A 5 55.80 -58.06 20.96
CA ASN A 5 54.49 -57.69 21.51
C ASN A 5 54.06 -56.25 21.05
N ILE A 6 54.99 -55.36 20.84
CA ILE A 6 54.72 -53.98 20.37
C ILE A 6 54.25 -53.99 18.89
N GLN A 7 54.85 -54.88 18.07
CA GLN A 7 54.40 -55.01 16.68
C GLN A 7 52.98 -55.62 16.56
N HIS A 8 52.65 -56.59 17.42
CA HIS A 8 51.33 -57.19 17.43
C HIS A 8 50.27 -56.20 17.92
N LEU A 9 50.55 -55.40 18.92
CA LEU A 9 49.65 -54.30 19.39
C LEU A 9 49.44 -53.23 18.34
N ARG A 10 50.48 -52.89 17.56
CA ARG A 10 50.35 -51.93 16.45
C ARG A 10 49.44 -52.44 15.33
N HIS A 11 49.44 -53.71 15.04
CA HIS A 11 48.59 -54.30 13.99
C HIS A 11 47.14 -54.44 14.47
N THR A 12 46.92 -54.84 15.72
CA THR A 12 45.57 -54.99 16.28
C THR A 12 44.85 -53.65 16.54
N LEU A 13 45.60 -52.56 16.80
CA LEU A 13 45.06 -51.22 16.99
C LEU A 13 44.84 -50.43 15.70
N ARG A 14 45.54 -50.76 14.60
CA ARG A 14 45.34 -50.06 13.34
C ARG A 14 43.99 -50.25 12.70
N LEU A 15 43.40 -51.40 12.83
CA LEU A 15 42.08 -51.73 12.26
C LEU A 15 40.95 -50.99 12.97
N PRO A 16 40.82 -51.01 14.32
CA PRO A 16 39.79 -50.24 15.01
C PRO A 16 39.96 -48.72 14.90
N LEU A 17 41.21 -48.23 14.89
CA LEU A 17 41.49 -46.80 14.68
C LEU A 17 41.12 -46.34 13.26
N GLY A 18 41.35 -47.18 12.25
CA GLY A 18 40.94 -46.90 10.87
C GLY A 18 39.39 -46.87 10.74
N ILE A 19 38.70 -47.81 11.35
CA ILE A 19 37.22 -47.86 11.37
C ILE A 19 36.66 -46.65 12.14
N ALA A 20 37.22 -46.27 13.28
CA ALA A 20 36.82 -45.11 14.04
C ALA A 20 37.04 -43.81 13.24
N GLY A 21 38.15 -43.71 12.52
CA GLY A 21 38.45 -42.58 11.63
C GLY A 21 37.45 -42.43 10.49
N VAL A 22 37.05 -43.56 9.87
CA VAL A 22 36.04 -43.57 8.79
C VAL A 22 34.67 -43.19 9.35
N LEU A 23 34.27 -43.72 10.51
CA LEU A 23 32.99 -43.38 11.13
C LEU A 23 32.89 -41.91 11.55
N LEU A 24 34.00 -41.37 12.09
CA LEU A 24 34.08 -39.94 12.42
C LEU A 24 33.98 -39.05 11.16
N SER A 25 34.66 -39.48 10.08
CA SER A 25 34.62 -38.75 8.81
C SER A 25 33.21 -38.76 8.19
N VAL A 26 32.55 -39.90 8.19
CA VAL A 26 31.15 -40.06 7.70
C VAL A 26 30.20 -39.25 8.56
N GLY A 27 30.38 -39.26 9.89
CA GLY A 27 29.59 -38.45 10.83
C GLY A 27 29.80 -36.93 10.60
N ALA A 28 31.01 -36.49 10.41
CA ALA A 28 31.36 -35.09 10.11
C ALA A 28 30.77 -34.66 8.75
N PHE A 29 30.87 -35.48 7.73
CA PHE A 29 30.26 -35.22 6.41
C PHE A 29 28.73 -35.17 6.51
N GLY A 30 28.11 -36.09 7.28
CA GLY A 30 26.68 -36.08 7.53
C GLY A 30 26.19 -34.78 8.22
N MET A 31 26.94 -34.35 9.24
CA MET A 31 26.63 -33.06 9.92
C MET A 31 26.81 -31.85 9.00
N LEU A 32 27.88 -31.83 8.20
CA LEU A 32 28.11 -30.75 7.23
C LEU A 32 27.02 -30.70 6.17
N ALA A 33 26.61 -31.85 5.65
CA ALA A 33 25.51 -31.94 4.69
C ALA A 33 24.16 -31.50 5.28
N ALA A 34 23.89 -31.89 6.53
CA ALA A 34 22.69 -31.44 7.24
C ALA A 34 22.69 -29.92 7.51
N HIS A 35 23.84 -29.37 7.89
CA HIS A 35 24.04 -27.92 8.07
C HIS A 35 23.89 -27.15 6.76
N ALA A 36 24.50 -27.61 5.68
CA ALA A 36 24.37 -27.01 4.36
C ALA A 36 22.90 -27.02 3.89
N ARG A 37 22.19 -28.13 4.12
CA ARG A 37 20.76 -28.22 3.78
C ARG A 37 19.87 -27.29 4.62
N SER A 38 20.16 -27.17 5.91
CA SER A 38 19.45 -26.24 6.79
C SER A 38 19.73 -24.78 6.43
N PHE A 39 20.95 -24.48 5.97
CA PHE A 39 21.35 -23.14 5.54
C PHE A 39 20.68 -22.76 4.21
N SER A 40 20.62 -23.69 3.25
CA SER A 40 19.89 -23.45 1.99
C SER A 40 18.41 -23.20 2.24
N LEU A 41 17.75 -23.99 3.09
CA LEU A 41 16.34 -23.80 3.46
C LEU A 41 16.10 -22.44 4.13
N LYS A 42 17.00 -22.01 5.04
CA LYS A 42 16.90 -20.68 5.68
C LYS A 42 17.12 -19.54 4.69
N ARG A 43 18.07 -19.73 3.76
CA ARG A 43 18.31 -18.77 2.69
C ARG A 43 17.12 -18.65 1.75
N ASP A 44 16.55 -19.76 1.31
CA ASP A 44 15.38 -19.79 0.42
C ASP A 44 14.15 -19.18 1.10
N THR A 45 13.98 -19.46 2.40
CA THR A 45 12.92 -18.84 3.21
C THR A 45 13.17 -17.32 3.35
N ALA A 46 14.40 -16.88 3.58
CA ALA A 46 14.73 -15.45 3.68
C ALA A 46 14.52 -14.72 2.34
N VAL A 47 14.88 -15.35 1.22
CA VAL A 47 14.61 -14.82 -0.13
C VAL A 47 13.11 -14.76 -0.37
N MET A 48 12.37 -15.80 -0.04
CA MET A 48 10.91 -15.84 -0.19
C MET A 48 10.23 -14.76 0.68
N ILE A 49 10.67 -14.59 1.93
CA ILE A 49 10.18 -13.51 2.79
C ILE A 49 10.54 -12.13 2.19
N GLY A 50 11.77 -11.95 1.71
CA GLY A 50 12.22 -10.70 1.12
C GLY A 50 11.45 -10.31 -0.15
N THR A 51 10.97 -11.30 -0.93
CA THR A 51 10.19 -11.05 -2.14
C THR A 51 8.69 -10.91 -1.87
N THR A 52 8.15 -11.64 -0.88
CA THR A 52 6.70 -11.60 -0.59
C THR A 52 6.30 -10.56 0.45
N LEU A 53 7.22 -10.13 1.32
CA LEU A 53 6.91 -9.16 2.36
C LEU A 53 6.48 -7.78 1.82
N PRO A 54 7.09 -7.23 0.75
CA PRO A 54 6.61 -6.01 0.12
C PRO A 54 5.19 -6.18 -0.45
N ASP A 55 4.91 -7.32 -1.09
CA ASP A 55 3.59 -7.62 -1.66
C ASP A 55 2.52 -7.73 -0.56
N LEU A 56 2.85 -8.40 0.55
CA LEU A 56 1.96 -8.50 1.71
C LEU A 56 1.72 -7.14 2.37
N ARG A 57 2.75 -6.30 2.49
CA ARG A 57 2.59 -4.94 3.04
C ARG A 57 1.71 -4.07 2.16
N ALA A 58 1.89 -4.13 0.84
CA ALA A 58 1.04 -3.43 -0.10
C ALA A 58 -0.42 -3.91 0.00
N THR A 59 -0.64 -5.22 0.08
CA THR A 59 -1.98 -5.81 0.25
C THR A 59 -2.62 -5.41 1.58
N VAL A 60 -1.86 -5.40 2.68
CA VAL A 60 -2.34 -4.97 4.00
C VAL A 60 -2.67 -3.48 4.01
N ALA A 61 -1.85 -2.64 3.38
CA ALA A 61 -2.13 -1.21 3.23
C ALA A 61 -3.41 -0.98 2.43
N LEU A 62 -3.61 -1.73 1.36
CA LEU A 62 -4.80 -1.70 0.52
C LEU A 62 -6.07 -2.14 1.28
N LEU A 63 -5.97 -3.21 2.07
CA LEU A 63 -7.07 -3.66 2.93
C LEU A 63 -7.39 -2.65 4.05
N ALA A 64 -6.37 -1.98 4.58
CA ALA A 64 -6.57 -0.92 5.57
C ALA A 64 -7.27 0.29 4.95
N ALA A 65 -6.89 0.70 3.74
CA ALA A 65 -7.54 1.77 3.00
C ALA A 65 -9.02 1.42 2.68
N ASN A 66 -9.29 0.18 2.26
CA ASN A 66 -10.68 -0.27 2.02
C ASN A 66 -11.52 -0.26 3.30
N ARG A 67 -10.95 -0.65 4.45
CA ARG A 67 -11.67 -0.55 5.74
C ARG A 67 -11.95 0.89 6.15
N GLN A 68 -11.01 1.80 5.88
CA GLN A 68 -11.23 3.23 6.11
C GLN A 68 -12.34 3.78 5.23
N ALA A 69 -12.36 3.37 3.95
CA ALA A 69 -13.42 3.73 3.03
C ALA A 69 -14.80 3.21 3.47
N GLU A 70 -14.90 1.94 3.89
CA GLU A 70 -16.14 1.39 4.46
C GLU A 70 -16.57 2.13 5.72
N GLN A 71 -15.62 2.49 6.59
CA GLN A 71 -15.91 3.28 7.79
C GLN A 71 -16.36 4.71 7.47
N PHE A 72 -15.78 5.32 6.42
CA PHE A 72 -16.19 6.63 5.93
C PHE A 72 -17.67 6.61 5.53
N PHE A 73 -18.11 5.62 4.74
CA PHE A 73 -19.51 5.49 4.36
C PHE A 73 -20.42 5.14 5.54
N ALA A 74 -19.98 4.31 6.46
CA ALA A 74 -20.77 3.93 7.63
C ALA A 74 -20.96 5.09 8.62
N LYS A 75 -19.95 5.97 8.77
CA LYS A 75 -19.98 7.08 9.73
C LYS A 75 -20.57 8.37 9.18
N ASN A 76 -20.35 8.66 7.91
CA ASN A 76 -20.87 9.85 7.29
C ASN A 76 -22.19 9.50 6.61
N ALA A 77 -23.28 9.58 7.39
CA ALA A 77 -24.62 9.49 6.82
C ALA A 77 -24.67 10.42 5.60
N LEU A 78 -24.74 9.84 4.43
CA LEU A 78 -24.67 10.54 3.13
C LEU A 78 -25.75 11.63 2.99
N ALA A 79 -26.83 11.52 3.77
CA ALA A 79 -27.88 12.54 3.86
C ALA A 79 -27.36 13.93 4.27
N ALA A 80 -26.30 14.01 5.09
CA ALA A 80 -25.74 15.30 5.51
C ALA A 80 -24.77 15.93 4.49
N ARG A 81 -24.36 15.17 3.45
CA ARG A 81 -23.43 15.60 2.41
C ARG A 81 -23.91 15.29 0.99
N GLU A 82 -25.22 15.39 0.76
CA GLU A 82 -25.85 14.99 -0.51
C GLU A 82 -25.22 15.69 -1.73
N GLU A 83 -24.84 16.94 -1.57
CA GLU A 83 -24.22 17.74 -2.62
C GLU A 83 -22.76 17.32 -2.89
N GLN A 84 -22.01 17.01 -1.87
CA GLN A 84 -20.63 16.50 -1.99
C GLN A 84 -20.61 15.03 -2.43
N ALA A 85 -21.49 14.20 -1.89
CA ALA A 85 -21.60 12.80 -2.25
C ALA A 85 -21.91 12.57 -3.74
N SER A 86 -22.60 13.50 -4.39
CA SER A 86 -22.91 13.42 -5.82
C SER A 86 -21.66 13.45 -6.71
N VAL A 87 -20.54 13.97 -6.21
CA VAL A 87 -19.24 14.01 -6.92
C VAL A 87 -18.56 12.65 -6.90
N TYR A 88 -18.73 11.88 -5.82
CA TYR A 88 -18.08 10.60 -5.59
C TYR A 88 -18.88 9.39 -6.08
N ILE A 89 -20.18 9.55 -6.19
CA ILE A 89 -21.10 8.46 -6.56
C ILE A 89 -21.40 8.58 -8.04
N LEU A 90 -21.24 7.48 -8.76
CA LEU A 90 -21.55 7.43 -10.17
C LEU A 90 -23.04 7.79 -10.39
N PRO A 91 -23.35 8.73 -11.30
CA PRO A 91 -24.72 9.08 -11.61
C PRO A 91 -25.48 7.89 -12.19
N ALA A 92 -26.81 7.89 -12.04
CA ALA A 92 -27.67 6.93 -12.71
C ALA A 92 -27.59 7.17 -14.23
N GLY A 93 -27.19 6.18 -15.04
CA GLY A 93 -27.08 6.32 -16.50
C GLY A 93 -25.79 5.66 -17.03
N PRO A 94 -25.26 6.08 -18.17
CA PRO A 94 -24.08 5.48 -18.81
C PRO A 94 -22.77 5.82 -18.07
N ALA A 95 -22.80 5.68 -16.75
CA ALA A 95 -21.68 5.94 -15.83
C ALA A 95 -20.47 5.04 -16.12
N THR A 96 -20.70 3.88 -16.72
CA THR A 96 -19.64 2.94 -17.11
C THR A 96 -18.63 3.56 -18.07
N ALA A 97 -19.10 4.32 -19.08
CA ALA A 97 -18.19 4.97 -20.03
C ALA A 97 -17.24 5.95 -19.33
N ARG A 98 -17.78 6.82 -18.44
CA ARG A 98 -16.96 7.77 -17.68
C ARG A 98 -15.96 7.06 -16.75
N THR A 99 -16.37 5.95 -16.14
CA THR A 99 -15.48 5.16 -15.30
C THR A 99 -14.35 4.53 -16.12
N VAL A 100 -14.66 4.01 -17.30
CA VAL A 100 -13.64 3.51 -18.24
C VAL A 100 -12.64 4.60 -18.57
N ASP A 101 -13.12 5.78 -18.96
CA ASP A 101 -12.26 6.92 -19.33
C ASP A 101 -11.35 7.33 -18.16
N VAL A 102 -11.89 7.40 -16.95
CA VAL A 102 -11.12 7.74 -15.74
C VAL A 102 -10.02 6.71 -15.50
N LEU A 103 -10.34 5.42 -15.49
CA LEU A 103 -9.36 4.36 -15.23
C LEU A 103 -8.30 4.29 -16.34
N GLN A 104 -8.68 4.48 -17.58
CA GLN A 104 -7.73 4.53 -18.72
C GLN A 104 -6.82 5.76 -18.62
N THR A 105 -7.37 6.90 -18.21
CA THR A 105 -6.59 8.13 -18.02
C THR A 105 -5.58 7.94 -16.89
N ILE A 106 -5.99 7.37 -15.75
CA ILE A 106 -5.07 7.02 -14.66
C ILE A 106 -3.94 6.12 -15.17
N ALA A 107 -4.27 5.04 -15.87
CA ALA A 107 -3.26 4.12 -16.43
C ALA A 107 -2.29 4.84 -17.38
N THR A 108 -2.80 5.74 -18.21
CA THR A 108 -1.99 6.53 -19.17
C THR A 108 -1.07 7.51 -18.42
N VAL A 109 -1.60 8.23 -17.46
CA VAL A 109 -0.83 9.17 -16.61
C VAL A 109 0.27 8.44 -15.88
N LEU A 110 -0.03 7.29 -15.29
CA LEU A 110 0.96 6.46 -14.58
C LEU A 110 2.05 5.95 -15.51
N LYS A 111 1.68 5.46 -16.70
CA LYS A 111 2.65 5.02 -17.70
C LYS A 111 3.63 6.15 -18.05
N GLN A 112 3.13 7.36 -18.22
CA GLN A 112 3.96 8.53 -18.56
C GLN A 112 4.84 8.96 -17.40
N ALA A 113 4.27 9.06 -16.18
CA ALA A 113 4.99 9.53 -15.00
C ALA A 113 6.06 8.53 -14.52
N LEU A 114 5.76 7.24 -14.55
CA LEU A 114 6.70 6.20 -14.11
C LEU A 114 7.71 5.81 -15.19
N GLY A 115 7.50 6.20 -16.46
CA GLY A 115 8.35 5.79 -17.56
C GLY A 115 8.34 4.27 -17.81
N GLU A 116 7.29 3.57 -17.38
CA GLU A 116 7.18 2.12 -17.45
C GLU A 116 6.12 1.67 -18.44
N ASP A 117 6.32 0.49 -19.03
CA ASP A 117 5.30 -0.14 -19.89
C ASP A 117 4.20 -0.76 -19.03
N GLY A 118 3.21 0.08 -18.70
CA GLY A 118 2.00 -0.33 -18.01
C GLY A 118 0.75 0.00 -18.83
N ALA A 119 -0.30 -0.81 -18.71
CA ALA A 119 -1.57 -0.60 -19.40
C ALA A 119 -2.74 -1.24 -18.66
N LEU A 120 -3.90 -0.60 -18.74
CA LEU A 120 -5.19 -1.22 -18.51
C LEU A 120 -5.56 -2.01 -19.77
N GLN A 121 -5.54 -3.36 -19.67
CA GLN A 121 -5.79 -4.24 -20.82
C GLN A 121 -7.26 -4.53 -21.04
N ASP A 122 -7.98 -4.73 -19.94
CA ASP A 122 -9.38 -5.11 -19.98
C ASP A 122 -10.14 -4.53 -18.78
N LEU A 123 -11.41 -4.24 -19.01
CA LEU A 123 -12.34 -3.76 -17.99
C LEU A 123 -13.73 -4.33 -18.29
N THR A 124 -14.19 -5.20 -17.44
CA THR A 124 -15.48 -5.86 -17.55
C THR A 124 -16.35 -5.47 -16.34
N PHE A 125 -17.57 -4.98 -16.59
CA PHE A 125 -18.54 -4.69 -15.55
C PHE A 125 -19.50 -5.85 -15.36
N GLU A 126 -19.94 -6.06 -14.11
CA GLU A 126 -21.07 -6.95 -13.83
C GLU A 126 -22.36 -6.37 -14.43
N ASN A 127 -23.20 -7.25 -15.00
CA ASN A 127 -24.41 -6.82 -15.69
C ASN A 127 -25.48 -6.31 -14.72
N GLU A 128 -25.44 -6.68 -13.46
CA GLU A 128 -26.46 -6.35 -12.47
C GLU A 128 -25.89 -5.55 -11.30
N ALA A 129 -26.51 -4.39 -11.05
CA ALA A 129 -26.22 -3.63 -9.85
C ALA A 129 -26.86 -4.32 -8.62
N LYS A 130 -26.06 -4.52 -7.58
CA LYS A 130 -26.53 -5.09 -6.31
C LYS A 130 -27.00 -3.97 -5.38
N ASN A 131 -28.17 -4.13 -4.75
CA ASN A 131 -28.63 -3.18 -3.74
C ASN A 131 -27.85 -3.40 -2.42
N ARG A 132 -27.23 -2.36 -1.92
CA ARG A 132 -26.63 -2.31 -0.58
C ARG A 132 -27.20 -1.14 0.20
N GLY A 133 -28.35 -1.34 0.85
CA GLY A 133 -29.04 -0.27 1.58
C GLY A 133 -29.51 0.84 0.65
N GLU A 134 -29.03 2.06 0.88
CA GLU A 134 -29.39 3.25 0.09
C GLU A 134 -28.63 3.36 -1.24
N PHE A 135 -27.63 2.49 -1.46
CA PHE A 135 -26.79 2.51 -2.64
C PHE A 135 -26.96 1.26 -3.48
N LYS A 136 -26.70 1.43 -4.77
CA LYS A 136 -26.46 0.34 -5.70
C LYS A 136 -24.94 0.20 -5.88
N THR A 137 -24.48 -1.03 -5.98
CA THR A 137 -23.07 -1.31 -6.26
C THR A 137 -22.95 -2.04 -7.58
N ILE A 138 -21.92 -1.71 -8.34
CA ILE A 138 -21.58 -2.38 -9.59
C ILE A 138 -20.20 -2.96 -9.42
N GLY A 139 -20.09 -4.29 -9.54
CA GLY A 139 -18.80 -4.96 -9.61
C GLY A 139 -18.13 -4.73 -10.95
N ALA A 140 -16.83 -4.59 -10.94
CA ALA A 140 -16.02 -4.55 -12.13
C ALA A 140 -14.75 -5.40 -11.94
N GLN A 141 -14.28 -5.99 -13.02
CA GLN A 141 -13.00 -6.65 -13.07
C GLN A 141 -12.10 -5.89 -14.03
N ILE A 142 -10.94 -5.48 -13.57
CA ILE A 142 -9.92 -4.87 -14.41
C ILE A 142 -8.71 -5.81 -14.54
N VAL A 143 -8.07 -5.75 -15.69
CA VAL A 143 -6.82 -6.44 -15.96
C VAL A 143 -5.75 -5.39 -16.26
N LEU A 144 -4.79 -5.27 -15.36
CA LEU A 144 -3.62 -4.41 -15.53
C LEU A 144 -2.44 -5.27 -15.98
N ARG A 145 -1.68 -4.78 -16.93
CA ARG A 145 -0.39 -5.33 -17.30
C ARG A 145 0.69 -4.32 -16.96
N GLY A 146 1.77 -4.78 -16.36
CA GLY A 146 2.90 -3.93 -16.04
C GLY A 146 3.70 -4.43 -14.84
N SER A 147 4.69 -3.65 -14.47
CA SER A 147 5.52 -3.91 -13.31
C SER A 147 4.70 -3.89 -12.01
N PHE A 148 5.29 -4.43 -10.94
CA PHE A 148 4.71 -4.30 -9.60
C PHE A 148 4.52 -2.83 -9.21
N ARG A 149 5.50 -1.97 -9.53
CA ARG A 149 5.43 -0.53 -9.23
C ARG A 149 4.23 0.12 -9.90
N PHE A 150 4.02 -0.16 -11.20
CA PHE A 150 2.86 0.34 -11.93
C PHE A 150 1.53 -0.08 -11.30
N ALA A 151 1.36 -1.40 -11.05
CA ALA A 151 0.13 -1.91 -10.45
C ALA A 151 -0.09 -1.39 -9.04
N ALA A 152 0.95 -1.38 -8.19
CA ALA A 152 0.87 -0.86 -6.82
C ALA A 152 0.50 0.62 -6.79
N THR A 153 1.11 1.45 -7.66
CA THR A 153 0.78 2.87 -7.75
C THR A 153 -0.65 3.07 -8.26
N PHE A 154 -1.08 2.31 -9.27
CA PHE A 154 -2.46 2.36 -9.76
C PHE A 154 -3.48 2.06 -8.64
N LEU A 155 -3.24 1.00 -7.87
CA LEU A 155 -4.09 0.63 -6.74
C LEU A 155 -4.02 1.65 -5.61
N SER A 156 -2.85 2.24 -5.36
CA SER A 156 -2.70 3.32 -4.38
C SER A 156 -3.49 4.56 -4.77
N VAL A 157 -3.53 4.92 -6.05
CA VAL A 157 -4.39 6.03 -6.54
C VAL A 157 -5.85 5.71 -6.28
N LEU A 158 -6.30 4.48 -6.57
CA LEU A 158 -7.68 4.08 -6.31
C LEU A 158 -8.01 4.06 -4.81
N SER A 159 -7.05 3.81 -3.94
CA SER A 159 -7.29 3.81 -2.48
C SER A 159 -7.64 5.19 -1.92
N PHE A 160 -7.27 6.26 -2.63
CA PHE A 160 -7.68 7.64 -2.32
C PHE A 160 -8.96 8.07 -3.04
N SER A 161 -9.68 7.12 -3.64
CA SER A 161 -11.00 7.41 -4.21
C SER A 161 -11.97 7.85 -3.12
N GLY A 162 -12.66 8.96 -3.37
CA GLY A 162 -13.52 9.57 -2.35
C GLY A 162 -12.83 10.59 -1.44
N ASP A 163 -11.50 10.64 -1.42
CA ASP A 163 -10.77 11.63 -0.61
C ASP A 163 -10.55 12.91 -1.43
N MET A 164 -11.08 14.03 -0.95
CA MET A 164 -10.89 15.34 -1.58
C MET A 164 -9.95 16.23 -0.81
N MET A 165 -9.97 16.10 0.51
CA MET A 165 -9.25 16.96 1.43
C MET A 165 -8.20 16.15 2.19
N ILE A 166 -7.20 16.82 2.70
CA ILE A 166 -6.17 16.19 3.55
C ILE A 166 -6.82 15.40 4.70
N ARG A 167 -7.88 15.95 5.30
CA ARG A 167 -8.63 15.31 6.37
C ARG A 167 -9.19 13.94 5.97
N ASP A 168 -9.66 13.79 4.75
CA ASP A 168 -10.33 12.57 4.30
C ASP A 168 -9.36 11.38 4.24
N ALA A 169 -8.08 11.66 3.94
CA ALA A 169 -7.00 10.66 3.93
C ALA A 169 -6.49 10.30 5.34
N LEU A 170 -7.04 10.90 6.40
CA LEU A 170 -6.61 10.71 7.77
C LEU A 170 -7.68 10.01 8.61
N SER A 171 -7.26 9.33 9.68
CA SER A 171 -8.22 8.81 10.65
C SER A 171 -8.82 9.95 11.49
N ASP A 172 -10.08 9.80 11.91
CA ASP A 172 -10.74 10.75 12.81
C ASP A 172 -9.96 10.93 14.12
N GLU A 173 -9.30 9.87 14.60
CA GLU A 173 -8.48 9.91 15.81
C GLU A 173 -7.25 10.77 15.60
N ALA A 174 -6.54 10.61 14.47
CA ALA A 174 -5.36 11.40 14.13
C ALA A 174 -5.72 12.88 13.99
N THR A 175 -6.81 13.18 13.27
CA THR A 175 -7.32 14.54 13.08
C THR A 175 -7.71 15.19 14.41
N THR A 176 -8.46 14.47 15.25
CA THR A 176 -8.88 14.98 16.56
C THR A 176 -7.70 15.19 17.50
N ALA A 177 -6.74 14.27 17.52
CA ALA A 177 -5.53 14.39 18.33
C ALA A 177 -4.68 15.58 17.90
N PHE A 178 -4.54 15.79 16.59
CA PHE A 178 -3.83 16.94 16.02
C PHE A 178 -4.46 18.28 16.46
N LEU A 179 -5.77 18.45 16.23
CA LEU A 179 -6.47 19.67 16.60
C LEU A 179 -6.42 19.93 18.11
N LYS A 180 -6.54 18.90 18.96
CA LYS A 180 -6.36 19.03 20.41
C LYS A 180 -4.97 19.52 20.79
N LYS A 181 -3.91 19.00 20.15
CA LYS A 181 -2.54 19.42 20.41
C LYS A 181 -2.31 20.87 20.01
N ILE A 182 -2.79 21.27 18.82
CA ILE A 182 -2.70 22.67 18.37
C ILE A 182 -3.48 23.59 19.30
N ASN A 183 -4.69 23.23 19.69
CA ASN A 183 -5.48 24.03 20.63
C ASN A 183 -4.80 24.19 22.01
N ALA A 184 -4.07 23.19 22.46
CA ALA A 184 -3.33 23.26 23.73
C ALA A 184 -2.06 24.11 23.62
N SER A 185 -1.33 24.06 22.49
CA SER A 185 -0.04 24.73 22.29
C SER A 185 -0.18 26.13 21.68
N ALA A 186 -1.16 26.35 20.82
CA ALA A 186 -1.37 27.58 20.06
C ALA A 186 -2.85 27.77 19.69
N PRO A 187 -3.74 28.11 20.64
CA PRO A 187 -5.18 28.17 20.40
C PRO A 187 -5.59 29.17 19.30
N LEU A 188 -4.84 30.24 19.13
CA LEU A 188 -5.07 31.22 18.07
C LEU A 188 -4.81 30.68 16.66
N SER A 189 -4.05 29.60 16.54
CA SER A 189 -3.69 28.95 15.27
C SER A 189 -4.60 27.77 14.93
N LEU A 190 -5.65 27.52 15.72
CA LEU A 190 -6.57 26.41 15.47
C LEU A 190 -7.22 26.49 14.10
N LYS A 191 -7.59 27.71 13.69
CA LYS A 191 -8.18 27.93 12.36
C LYS A 191 -7.19 27.57 11.23
N ALA A 192 -5.94 27.97 11.34
CA ALA A 192 -4.93 27.60 10.33
C ALA A 192 -4.73 26.09 10.24
N ALA A 193 -4.79 25.38 11.38
CA ALA A 193 -4.73 23.92 11.40
C ALA A 193 -5.97 23.26 10.78
N GLU A 194 -7.16 23.85 10.99
CA GLU A 194 -8.38 23.40 10.31
C GLU A 194 -8.30 23.66 8.81
N ASP A 195 -7.89 24.85 8.38
CA ASP A 195 -7.74 25.23 6.97
C ASP A 195 -6.76 24.27 6.25
N PHE A 196 -5.67 23.89 6.91
CA PHE A 196 -4.77 22.86 6.40
C PHE A 196 -5.45 21.50 6.20
N LEU A 197 -6.23 21.05 7.16
CA LEU A 197 -6.95 19.78 7.05
C LEU A 197 -8.01 19.78 5.94
N TYR A 198 -8.55 20.96 5.62
CA TYR A 198 -9.52 21.16 4.54
C TYR A 198 -8.90 21.54 3.20
N ALA A 199 -7.57 21.64 3.12
CA ALA A 199 -6.88 21.85 1.85
C ALA A 199 -7.08 20.65 0.91
N ASP A 200 -7.08 20.93 -0.39
CA ASP A 200 -7.23 19.91 -1.44
C ASP A 200 -6.12 18.87 -1.37
N LEU A 201 -6.48 17.59 -1.37
CA LEU A 201 -5.56 16.47 -1.22
C LEU A 201 -4.59 16.36 -2.40
N LEU A 202 -5.09 16.61 -3.62
CA LEU A 202 -4.26 16.53 -4.81
C LEU A 202 -3.28 17.70 -4.90
N ASP A 203 -3.70 18.89 -4.46
CA ASP A 203 -2.82 20.06 -4.35
C ASP A 203 -1.72 19.82 -3.32
N TYR A 204 -2.08 19.24 -2.16
CA TYR A 204 -1.10 18.83 -1.17
C TYR A 204 -0.12 17.78 -1.73
N ALA A 205 -0.62 16.78 -2.43
CA ALA A 205 0.24 15.75 -3.02
C ALA A 205 1.19 16.31 -4.09
N ALA A 206 0.74 17.30 -4.86
CA ALA A 206 1.56 17.94 -5.90
C ALA A 206 2.66 18.85 -5.32
N GLU A 207 2.34 19.61 -4.25
CA GLU A 207 3.22 20.63 -3.69
C GLU A 207 3.23 20.58 -2.14
N PRO A 208 3.59 19.43 -1.53
CA PRO A 208 3.45 19.24 -0.09
C PRO A 208 4.29 20.23 0.71
N ASP A 209 5.52 20.48 0.27
CA ASP A 209 6.45 21.38 0.99
C ASP A 209 5.92 22.82 0.99
N ARG A 210 5.27 23.28 -0.07
CA ARG A 210 4.67 24.62 -0.15
C ARG A 210 3.50 24.73 0.82
N ILE A 211 2.56 23.78 0.79
CA ILE A 211 1.37 23.82 1.64
C ILE A 211 1.74 23.69 3.12
N GLU A 212 2.70 22.81 3.45
CA GLU A 212 3.22 22.68 4.80
C GLU A 212 3.91 23.98 5.25
N GLN A 213 4.68 24.63 4.38
CA GLN A 213 5.37 25.89 4.70
C GLN A 213 4.38 27.03 4.89
N GLU A 214 3.37 27.16 4.05
CA GLU A 214 2.30 28.16 4.20
C GLU A 214 1.62 28.03 5.56
N MET A 215 1.28 26.80 5.96
CA MET A 215 0.72 26.54 7.27
C MET A 215 1.69 26.89 8.40
N LEU A 216 2.98 26.52 8.26
CA LEU A 216 3.97 26.73 9.32
C LEU A 216 4.32 28.21 9.53
N GLN A 217 4.20 29.07 8.51
CA GLN A 217 4.53 30.50 8.61
C GLN A 217 3.70 31.24 9.67
N ASP A 218 2.45 30.87 9.81
CA ASP A 218 1.51 31.51 10.73
C ASP A 218 1.49 30.89 12.13
N LEU A 219 2.35 29.87 12.38
CA LEU A 219 2.38 29.14 13.63
C LEU A 219 3.56 29.52 14.52
N PRO A 220 3.37 29.62 15.85
CA PRO A 220 4.46 29.73 16.79
C PRO A 220 5.33 28.45 16.79
N LEU A 221 6.61 28.58 17.15
CA LEU A 221 7.60 27.49 17.04
C LEU A 221 7.18 26.17 17.72
N ASN A 222 6.51 26.25 18.86
CA ASN A 222 6.00 25.07 19.56
C ASN A 222 4.91 24.35 18.75
N ALA A 223 4.02 25.08 18.09
CA ALA A 223 2.99 24.50 17.24
C ALA A 223 3.57 23.98 15.91
N GLN A 224 4.61 24.61 15.37
CA GLN A 224 5.31 24.09 14.19
C GLN A 224 5.89 22.67 14.43
N ALA A 225 6.43 22.41 15.63
CA ALA A 225 6.94 21.09 15.98
C ALA A 225 5.82 20.04 16.01
N GLU A 226 4.63 20.40 16.51
CA GLU A 226 3.47 19.50 16.50
C GLU A 226 2.97 19.20 15.09
N VAL A 227 2.93 20.19 14.21
CA VAL A 227 2.55 19.99 12.80
C VAL A 227 3.53 19.06 12.09
N ARG A 228 4.83 19.30 12.20
CA ARG A 228 5.84 18.42 11.59
C ARG A 228 5.74 17.00 12.12
N SER A 229 5.54 16.83 13.43
CA SER A 229 5.33 15.52 14.03
C SER A 229 4.08 14.84 13.48
N PHE A 230 2.99 15.60 13.32
CA PHE A 230 1.74 15.09 12.75
C PHE A 230 1.93 14.63 11.30
N VAL A 231 2.53 15.46 10.44
CA VAL A 231 2.79 15.13 9.03
C VAL A 231 3.61 13.83 8.91
N LEU A 232 4.62 13.65 9.77
CA LEU A 232 5.47 12.46 9.76
C LEU A 232 4.77 11.21 10.30
N GLN A 233 3.87 11.34 11.27
CA GLN A 233 3.23 10.22 11.96
C GLN A 233 1.85 9.87 11.39
N SER A 234 1.24 10.79 10.67
CA SER A 234 -0.06 10.58 10.01
C SER A 234 0.10 9.83 8.68
N GLY A 235 -1.01 9.43 8.09
CA GLY A 235 -1.04 8.84 6.75
C GLY A 235 -0.53 9.74 5.61
N LEU A 236 -0.22 11.01 5.87
CA LEU A 236 0.19 11.99 4.84
C LEU A 236 1.49 11.63 4.13
N ALA A 237 2.41 10.94 4.81
CA ALA A 237 3.60 10.40 4.16
C ALA A 237 3.26 9.36 3.07
N ALA A 238 2.21 8.57 3.27
CA ALA A 238 1.72 7.62 2.28
C ALA A 238 1.06 8.32 1.09
N VAL A 239 0.25 9.38 1.35
CA VAL A 239 -0.32 10.23 0.31
C VAL A 239 0.77 10.83 -0.56
N ARG A 240 1.77 11.45 0.07
CA ARG A 240 2.92 12.05 -0.62
C ARG A 240 3.67 11.01 -1.46
N SER A 241 3.98 9.85 -0.89
CA SER A 241 4.68 8.78 -1.59
C SER A 241 3.89 8.20 -2.77
N ALA A 242 2.57 8.10 -2.64
CA ALA A 242 1.73 7.48 -3.66
C ALA A 242 1.35 8.45 -4.80
N LEU A 243 1.13 9.73 -4.48
CA LEU A 243 0.53 10.68 -5.42
C LEU A 243 1.50 11.75 -5.95
N SER A 244 2.63 12.04 -5.28
CA SER A 244 3.47 13.20 -5.63
C SER A 244 3.96 13.22 -7.08
N GLU A 245 4.36 12.06 -7.63
CA GLU A 245 4.85 11.97 -9.00
C GLU A 245 3.75 12.16 -10.05
N ILE A 246 2.50 11.88 -9.68
CA ILE A 246 1.38 11.81 -10.62
C ILE A 246 0.32 12.90 -10.40
N ALA A 247 0.28 13.51 -9.22
CA ALA A 247 -0.72 14.53 -8.86
C ALA A 247 -0.80 15.68 -9.87
N PRO A 248 0.33 16.26 -10.36
CA PRO A 248 0.28 17.32 -11.36
C PRO A 248 -0.41 16.88 -12.67
N ALA A 249 -0.18 15.62 -13.08
CA ALA A 249 -0.77 15.08 -14.29
C ALA A 249 -2.26 14.74 -14.09
N LEU A 250 -2.64 14.16 -12.95
CA LEU A 250 -4.06 13.90 -12.61
C LEU A 250 -4.86 15.21 -12.56
N LYS A 251 -4.28 16.27 -12.03
CA LYS A 251 -4.88 17.60 -11.99
C LYS A 251 -5.08 18.17 -13.38
N LYS A 252 -4.06 18.09 -14.24
CA LYS A 252 -4.10 18.55 -15.62
C LYS A 252 -5.20 17.85 -16.42
N GLU A 253 -5.31 16.53 -16.28
CA GLU A 253 -6.30 15.71 -16.97
C GLU A 253 -7.71 15.78 -16.34
N ARG A 254 -7.88 16.52 -15.25
CA ARG A 254 -9.15 16.69 -14.52
C ARG A 254 -9.80 15.37 -14.11
N VAL A 255 -8.99 14.41 -13.72
CA VAL A 255 -9.44 13.07 -13.31
C VAL A 255 -9.91 13.07 -11.85
N TRP A 256 -9.46 14.05 -11.08
CA TRP A 256 -9.82 14.18 -9.66
C TRP A 256 -11.07 15.06 -9.46
N PRO A 257 -11.97 14.77 -8.51
CA PRO A 257 -11.94 13.64 -7.59
C PRO A 257 -12.33 12.31 -8.26
N LEU A 258 -11.76 11.22 -7.75
CA LEU A 258 -12.07 9.89 -8.25
C LEU A 258 -13.43 9.42 -7.76
N PRO A 259 -14.22 8.73 -8.60
CA PRO A 259 -15.42 8.04 -8.15
C PRO A 259 -15.05 7.05 -7.04
N PHE A 260 -15.90 6.96 -6.02
CA PHE A 260 -15.64 6.06 -4.91
C PHE A 260 -15.64 4.60 -5.38
N VAL A 261 -14.55 3.91 -5.09
CA VAL A 261 -14.33 2.52 -5.48
C VAL A 261 -13.64 1.76 -4.36
N THR A 262 -14.04 0.51 -4.15
CA THR A 262 -13.33 -0.41 -3.27
C THR A 262 -12.64 -1.49 -4.08
N VAL A 263 -11.47 -1.91 -3.61
CA VAL A 263 -10.72 -3.05 -4.17
C VAL A 263 -11.07 -4.28 -3.35
N ASP A 264 -11.80 -5.22 -3.94
CA ASP A 264 -12.33 -6.39 -3.25
C ASP A 264 -11.36 -7.57 -3.30
N ALA A 265 -10.66 -7.74 -4.43
CA ALA A 265 -9.70 -8.81 -4.61
C ALA A 265 -8.60 -8.44 -5.60
N LEU A 266 -7.43 -9.04 -5.40
CA LEU A 266 -6.27 -8.86 -6.25
C LEU A 266 -5.63 -10.23 -6.52
N LYS A 267 -5.41 -10.53 -7.80
CA LYS A 267 -4.71 -11.73 -8.24
C LYS A 267 -3.60 -11.37 -9.22
N ARG A 268 -2.39 -11.86 -8.95
CA ARG A 268 -1.25 -11.68 -9.85
C ARG A 268 -0.95 -12.95 -10.64
N ASN A 269 -0.64 -12.78 -11.92
CA ASN A 269 -0.14 -13.85 -12.77
C ASN A 269 0.97 -13.30 -13.68
N GLY A 270 2.22 -13.48 -13.26
CA GLY A 270 3.38 -12.88 -13.92
C GLY A 270 3.38 -11.35 -13.82
N ASP A 271 3.32 -10.67 -14.96
CA ASP A 271 3.20 -9.20 -15.13
C ASP A 271 1.76 -8.73 -15.28
N THR A 272 0.80 -9.62 -15.11
CA THR A 272 -0.64 -9.34 -15.24
C THR A 272 -1.30 -9.36 -13.87
N TRP A 273 -2.14 -8.36 -13.61
CA TRP A 273 -2.85 -8.15 -12.35
C TRP A 273 -4.33 -8.10 -12.63
N THR A 274 -5.07 -9.05 -12.08
CA THR A 274 -6.53 -9.03 -12.12
C THR A 274 -7.05 -8.46 -10.82
N VAL A 275 -7.80 -7.38 -10.91
CA VAL A 275 -8.34 -6.64 -9.75
C VAL A 275 -9.86 -6.64 -9.83
N GLN A 276 -10.50 -7.02 -8.73
CA GLN A 276 -11.95 -6.87 -8.59
C GLN A 276 -12.24 -5.59 -7.84
N LEU A 277 -13.12 -4.79 -8.40
CA LEU A 277 -13.51 -3.47 -7.91
C LEU A 277 -15.03 -3.44 -7.68
N THR A 278 -15.44 -2.70 -6.67
CA THR A 278 -16.85 -2.34 -6.48
C THR A 278 -17.02 -0.82 -6.54
N PHE A 279 -17.79 -0.35 -7.51
CA PHE A 279 -18.19 1.04 -7.64
C PHE A 279 -19.53 1.27 -6.96
N TYR A 280 -19.68 2.42 -6.33
CA TYR A 280 -20.90 2.83 -5.67
C TYR A 280 -21.70 3.74 -6.61
N ARG A 281 -22.99 3.46 -6.73
CA ARG A 281 -23.94 4.16 -7.62
C ARG A 281 -25.18 4.54 -6.84
N ARG A 282 -25.75 5.67 -7.20
CA ARG A 282 -27.06 6.13 -6.69
C ARG A 282 -28.21 5.43 -7.38
#